data_da3fb206a50b3b40a2bafe365ca642b6
#
_entry.id   da3fb206a50b3b40a2bafe365ca642b6
#
_cell.length_a   1.000
_cell.length_b   1.000
_cell.length_c   1.000
_cell.angle_alpha   90.00
_cell.angle_beta   90.00
_cell.angle_gamma   90.00
#
_symmetry.space_group_name_H-M   'P 1'
#
loop_
_entity.id
_entity.type
_entity.pdbx_description
1 polymer ?
#
loop_
_entity_poly.entity_id
_entity_poly.type
_entity_poly.pdbx_seq_one_letter_code
_entity_poly.pdbx_strand_id
1 'polypeptide(L)'
;MSPAKPEPGRIGPSNVARAFDEHARSYDRLVGANRSYHEHLRMSARRMGLRDRGAGLRLLDLGCGTGASTQALLDAAPEAEIIGVDASSEMLSIARAKTWPPGVSFVHASADDLASAGITGFYDGILAAYLLRNLAEPNAALRAFHALLKPGAPLAVHEYSVADSARSKAIWSAVCWGVIIPMGKLRSGSADLYKYLWRSVLDFDGVEAFTTRMHATGFVDVKVQTFPGWQQHIVHTFLGRRAPEPDTPPLGLNLTKVDPPSD
;
A
#
# COMPACT_ATOMS: atom_id res chain seq x y z
N MET A 1 22.34 -12.71 23.87
CA MET A 1 20.92 -12.71 24.21
C MET A 1 20.22 -13.68 23.28
N SER A 2 19.70 -14.79 23.78
CA SER A 2 18.93 -15.74 22.98
C SER A 2 17.63 -15.10 22.48
N PRO A 3 17.21 -15.32 21.23
CA PRO A 3 15.92 -14.84 20.74
C PRO A 3 14.81 -15.51 21.58
N ALA A 4 13.89 -14.69 22.08
CA ALA A 4 12.74 -15.17 22.85
C ALA A 4 11.94 -16.16 21.97
N LYS A 5 11.58 -17.33 22.55
CA LYS A 5 10.70 -18.30 21.89
C LYS A 5 9.39 -17.61 21.50
N PRO A 6 8.90 -17.81 20.25
CA PRO A 6 7.61 -17.26 19.86
C PRO A 6 6.51 -17.83 20.75
N GLU A 7 5.68 -16.96 21.34
CA GLU A 7 4.49 -17.37 22.07
C GLU A 7 3.54 -18.14 21.14
N PRO A 8 2.95 -19.28 21.57
CA PRO A 8 2.00 -20.02 20.76
C PRO A 8 0.80 -19.13 20.37
N GLY A 9 0.51 -19.02 19.07
CA GLY A 9 -0.62 -18.21 18.55
C GLY A 9 -0.28 -16.77 18.18
N ARG A 10 0.98 -16.33 18.27
CA ARG A 10 1.40 -14.98 17.82
C ARG A 10 1.79 -15.01 16.33
N ILE A 11 0.99 -14.37 15.48
CA ILE A 11 1.34 -14.15 14.08
C ILE A 11 2.42 -13.07 14.05
N GLY A 12 3.64 -13.42 13.62
CA GLY A 12 4.71 -12.45 13.37
C GLY A 12 4.74 -12.07 11.88
N PRO A 13 5.50 -11.02 11.48
CA PRO A 13 5.58 -10.57 10.08
C PRO A 13 5.89 -11.69 9.09
N SER A 14 6.79 -12.62 9.42
CA SER A 14 7.17 -13.78 8.59
C SER A 14 6.04 -14.82 8.38
N ASN A 15 4.99 -14.79 9.17
CA ASN A 15 3.88 -15.74 9.13
C ASN A 15 2.57 -15.12 8.64
N VAL A 16 2.57 -13.82 8.32
CA VAL A 16 1.37 -13.07 7.94
C VAL A 16 0.77 -13.63 6.65
N ALA A 17 1.57 -13.85 5.60
CA ALA A 17 1.09 -14.39 4.34
C ALA A 17 0.39 -15.74 4.54
N ARG A 18 0.98 -16.66 5.33
CA ARG A 18 0.37 -17.97 5.66
C ARG A 18 -0.95 -17.82 6.42
N ALA A 19 -1.03 -16.87 7.37
CA ALA A 19 -2.28 -16.64 8.10
C ALA A 19 -3.39 -16.11 7.18
N PHE A 20 -3.04 -15.31 6.17
CA PHE A 20 -3.96 -14.89 5.12
C PHE A 20 -4.34 -16.03 4.17
N ASP A 21 -3.41 -16.92 3.80
CA ASP A 21 -3.72 -18.12 3.01
C ASP A 21 -4.81 -18.95 3.69
N GLU A 22 -4.65 -19.27 4.98
CA GLU A 22 -5.60 -20.09 5.76
C GLU A 22 -7.01 -19.46 5.83
N HIS A 23 -7.12 -18.14 5.71
CA HIS A 23 -8.37 -17.40 5.92
C HIS A 23 -8.87 -16.66 4.66
N ALA A 24 -8.24 -16.82 3.50
CA ALA A 24 -8.48 -16.01 2.29
C ALA A 24 -9.96 -15.93 1.90
N ARG A 25 -10.68 -17.07 1.85
CA ARG A 25 -12.11 -17.11 1.47
C ARG A 25 -13.03 -16.43 2.48
N SER A 26 -12.73 -16.55 3.79
CA SER A 26 -13.52 -15.91 4.84
C SER A 26 -13.26 -14.41 4.88
N TYR A 27 -12.02 -14.02 4.65
CA TYR A 27 -11.59 -12.63 4.52
C TYR A 27 -12.27 -11.94 3.33
N ASP A 28 -12.23 -12.53 2.13
CA ASP A 28 -12.87 -11.96 0.94
C ASP A 28 -14.37 -11.73 1.13
N ARG A 29 -15.08 -12.68 1.76
CA ARG A 29 -16.50 -12.51 2.08
C ARG A 29 -16.77 -11.40 3.09
N LEU A 30 -15.90 -11.25 4.11
CA LEU A 30 -16.01 -10.20 5.12
C LEU A 30 -15.79 -8.82 4.52
N VAL A 31 -14.73 -8.68 3.73
CA VAL A 31 -14.34 -7.45 3.07
C VAL A 31 -15.34 -7.10 1.96
N GLY A 32 -15.75 -8.09 1.16
CA GLY A 32 -16.71 -7.92 0.07
C GLY A 32 -18.05 -7.36 0.50
N ALA A 33 -18.51 -7.70 1.73
CA ALA A 33 -19.76 -7.18 2.30
C ALA A 33 -19.62 -5.75 2.87
N ASN A 34 -18.41 -5.21 2.99
CA ASN A 34 -18.17 -3.90 3.62
C ASN A 34 -18.09 -2.78 2.58
N ARG A 35 -19.21 -2.09 2.33
CA ARG A 35 -19.27 -0.97 1.36
C ARG A 35 -18.30 0.16 1.70
N SER A 36 -18.14 0.51 2.99
CA SER A 36 -17.23 1.58 3.42
C SER A 36 -15.77 1.23 3.13
N TYR A 37 -15.38 -0.04 3.26
CA TYR A 37 -14.05 -0.51 2.91
C TYR A 37 -13.70 -0.23 1.43
N HIS A 38 -14.58 -0.63 0.52
CA HIS A 38 -14.39 -0.40 -0.91
C HIS A 38 -14.41 1.09 -1.26
N GLU A 39 -15.31 1.87 -0.64
CA GLU A 39 -15.38 3.31 -0.87
C GLU A 39 -14.09 4.02 -0.42
N HIS A 40 -13.53 3.65 0.72
CA HIS A 40 -12.28 4.22 1.20
C HIS A 40 -11.10 3.88 0.30
N LEU A 41 -11.02 2.65 -0.22
CA LEU A 41 -10.00 2.28 -1.22
C LEU A 41 -10.12 3.13 -2.49
N ARG A 42 -11.36 3.31 -3.01
CA ARG A 42 -11.62 4.17 -4.18
C ARG A 42 -11.21 5.63 -3.91
N MET A 43 -11.51 6.14 -2.72
CA MET A 43 -11.06 7.48 -2.33
C MET A 43 -9.53 7.59 -2.32
N SER A 44 -8.83 6.59 -1.81
CA SER A 44 -7.36 6.57 -1.82
C SER A 44 -6.79 6.52 -3.25
N ALA A 45 -7.35 5.69 -4.11
CA ALA A 45 -6.95 5.63 -5.52
C ALA A 45 -7.19 6.97 -6.24
N ARG A 46 -8.35 7.63 -6.03
CA ARG A 46 -8.64 8.95 -6.60
C ARG A 46 -7.69 10.04 -6.09
N ARG A 47 -7.25 9.96 -4.82
CA ARG A 47 -6.29 10.91 -4.22
C ARG A 47 -4.93 10.88 -4.89
N MET A 48 -4.59 9.83 -5.60
CA MET A 48 -3.35 9.74 -6.39
C MET A 48 -3.31 10.77 -7.52
N GLY A 49 -4.47 11.24 -8.00
CA GLY A 49 -4.56 12.24 -9.07
C GLY A 49 -4.04 11.71 -10.41
N LEU A 50 -4.37 10.46 -10.72
CA LEU A 50 -4.02 9.82 -12.00
C LEU A 50 -4.71 10.54 -13.16
N ARG A 51 -3.95 10.86 -14.20
CA ARG A 51 -4.42 11.63 -15.36
C ARG A 51 -5.02 10.74 -16.44
N ASP A 52 -5.74 11.35 -17.36
CA ASP A 52 -6.19 10.77 -18.64
C ASP A 52 -6.88 9.40 -18.47
N ARG A 53 -7.67 9.22 -17.40
CA ARG A 53 -8.32 7.95 -17.07
C ARG A 53 -7.35 6.77 -16.99
N GLY A 54 -6.04 7.04 -16.84
CA GLY A 54 -5.00 6.02 -16.78
C GLY A 54 -4.43 5.59 -18.14
N ALA A 55 -4.81 6.21 -19.24
CA ALA A 55 -4.31 5.84 -20.58
C ALA A 55 -2.77 5.90 -20.65
N GLY A 56 -2.16 4.76 -20.97
CA GLY A 56 -0.71 4.60 -21.03
C GLY A 56 0.01 4.61 -19.68
N LEU A 57 -0.71 4.63 -18.55
CA LEU A 57 -0.11 4.51 -17.23
C LEU A 57 0.10 3.05 -16.86
N ARG A 58 1.21 2.77 -16.15
CA ARG A 58 1.52 1.50 -15.52
C ARG A 58 1.47 1.68 -14.00
N LEU A 59 0.60 0.94 -13.34
CA LEU A 59 0.34 1.07 -11.90
C LEU A 59 0.67 -0.24 -11.18
N LEU A 60 1.14 -0.11 -9.93
CA LEU A 60 1.30 -1.25 -9.02
C LEU A 60 0.27 -1.16 -7.89
N ASP A 61 -0.31 -2.31 -7.56
CA ASP A 61 -1.10 -2.54 -6.34
C ASP A 61 -0.34 -3.53 -5.46
N LEU A 62 0.37 -3.03 -4.45
CA LEU A 62 1.21 -3.84 -3.57
C LEU A 62 0.41 -4.32 -2.35
N GLY A 63 0.41 -5.64 -2.12
CA GLY A 63 -0.46 -6.28 -1.14
C GLY A 63 -1.93 -6.29 -1.62
N CYS A 64 -2.15 -6.63 -2.88
CA CYS A 64 -3.45 -6.52 -3.52
C CYS A 64 -4.51 -7.48 -2.95
N GLY A 65 -4.10 -8.50 -2.21
CA GLY A 65 -4.97 -9.49 -1.61
C GLY A 65 -5.88 -10.14 -2.65
N THR A 66 -7.19 -10.12 -2.38
CA THR A 66 -8.20 -10.65 -3.30
C THR A 66 -8.62 -9.66 -4.40
N GLY A 67 -7.86 -8.56 -4.58
CA GLY A 67 -8.06 -7.59 -5.67
C GLY A 67 -8.99 -6.42 -5.36
N ALA A 68 -9.32 -6.15 -4.09
CA ALA A 68 -10.20 -5.02 -3.75
C ALA A 68 -9.56 -3.66 -4.02
N SER A 69 -8.27 -3.49 -3.73
CA SER A 69 -7.47 -2.31 -4.05
C SER A 69 -7.20 -2.20 -5.55
N THR A 70 -6.98 -3.34 -6.23
CA THR A 70 -6.86 -3.40 -7.69
C THR A 70 -8.13 -2.87 -8.37
N GLN A 71 -9.32 -3.26 -7.88
CA GLN A 71 -10.59 -2.73 -8.38
C GLN A 71 -10.70 -1.21 -8.14
N ALA A 72 -10.24 -0.73 -7.00
CA ALA A 72 -10.25 0.70 -6.70
C ALA A 72 -9.32 1.51 -7.63
N LEU A 73 -8.14 0.96 -7.98
CA LEU A 73 -7.26 1.54 -8.99
C LEU A 73 -7.91 1.53 -10.37
N LEU A 74 -8.52 0.40 -10.76
CA LEU A 74 -9.22 0.27 -12.04
C LEU A 74 -10.39 1.27 -12.15
N ASP A 75 -11.14 1.48 -11.06
CA ASP A 75 -12.22 2.48 -11.02
C ASP A 75 -11.68 3.92 -11.19
N ALA A 76 -10.48 4.20 -10.70
CA ALA A 76 -9.83 5.52 -10.81
C ALA A 76 -9.10 5.73 -12.15
N ALA A 77 -8.57 4.64 -12.74
CA ALA A 77 -7.75 4.64 -13.95
C ALA A 77 -8.11 3.44 -14.84
N PRO A 78 -9.30 3.44 -15.47
CA PRO A 78 -9.83 2.27 -16.19
C PRO A 78 -9.05 1.90 -17.46
N GLU A 79 -8.17 2.76 -17.95
CA GLU A 79 -7.35 2.55 -19.15
C GLU A 79 -5.87 2.26 -18.82
N ALA A 80 -5.53 2.12 -17.52
CA ALA A 80 -4.18 1.80 -17.07
C ALA A 80 -3.86 0.31 -17.18
N GLU A 81 -2.58 0.01 -17.33
CA GLU A 81 -2.02 -1.30 -17.00
C GLU A 81 -1.84 -1.39 -15.48
N ILE A 82 -2.47 -2.38 -14.84
CA ILE A 82 -2.40 -2.56 -13.38
C ILE A 82 -1.82 -3.94 -13.07
N ILE A 83 -0.76 -3.96 -12.26
CA ILE A 83 -0.16 -5.19 -11.76
C ILE A 83 -0.43 -5.29 -10.28
N GLY A 84 -1.28 -6.24 -9.88
CA GLY A 84 -1.51 -6.61 -8.49
C GLY A 84 -0.44 -7.58 -8.00
N VAL A 85 0.18 -7.28 -6.87
CA VAL A 85 1.23 -8.11 -6.26
C VAL A 85 0.82 -8.49 -4.85
N ASP A 86 0.90 -9.78 -4.52
CA ASP A 86 0.66 -10.27 -3.17
C ASP A 86 1.54 -11.47 -2.84
N ALA A 87 1.88 -11.63 -1.56
CA ALA A 87 2.67 -12.74 -1.06
C ALA A 87 1.83 -13.99 -0.75
N SER A 88 0.50 -13.88 -0.74
CA SER A 88 -0.43 -14.98 -0.51
C SER A 88 -0.92 -15.57 -1.84
N SER A 89 -0.57 -16.82 -2.10
CA SER A 89 -1.02 -17.54 -3.30
C SER A 89 -2.53 -17.77 -3.32
N GLU A 90 -3.14 -18.00 -2.15
CA GLU A 90 -4.58 -18.21 -2.01
C GLU A 90 -5.38 -16.93 -2.24
N MET A 91 -4.89 -15.77 -1.74
CA MET A 91 -5.49 -14.47 -2.04
C MET A 91 -5.46 -14.20 -3.54
N LEU A 92 -4.32 -14.44 -4.20
CA LEU A 92 -4.19 -14.26 -5.64
C LEU A 92 -5.05 -15.24 -6.46
N SER A 93 -5.25 -16.46 -5.96
CA SER A 93 -6.17 -17.42 -6.58
C SER A 93 -7.59 -16.85 -6.65
N ILE A 94 -8.06 -16.24 -5.55
CA ILE A 94 -9.37 -15.57 -5.49
C ILE A 94 -9.38 -14.32 -6.41
N ALA A 95 -8.31 -13.51 -6.40
CA ALA A 95 -8.20 -12.34 -7.27
C ALA A 95 -8.30 -12.73 -8.75
N ARG A 96 -7.52 -13.73 -9.18
CA ARG A 96 -7.49 -14.23 -10.57
C ARG A 96 -8.79 -14.87 -11.02
N ALA A 97 -9.60 -15.39 -10.10
CA ALA A 97 -10.91 -15.96 -10.41
C ALA A 97 -11.99 -14.90 -10.71
N LYS A 98 -11.73 -13.63 -10.44
CA LYS A 98 -12.62 -12.51 -10.77
C LYS A 98 -12.43 -12.08 -12.23
N THR A 99 -13.44 -11.41 -12.79
CA THR A 99 -13.36 -10.89 -14.16
C THR A 99 -12.63 -9.55 -14.19
N TRP A 100 -11.56 -9.47 -14.97
CA TRP A 100 -10.73 -8.28 -15.14
C TRP A 100 -10.59 -7.92 -16.62
N PRO A 101 -10.41 -6.63 -16.96
CA PRO A 101 -10.03 -6.25 -18.32
C PRO A 101 -8.58 -6.71 -18.63
N PRO A 102 -8.20 -6.79 -19.93
CA PRO A 102 -6.88 -7.30 -20.34
C PRO A 102 -5.67 -6.56 -19.73
N GLY A 103 -5.84 -5.29 -19.31
CA GLY A 103 -4.78 -4.49 -18.68
C GLY A 103 -4.47 -4.85 -17.22
N VAL A 104 -5.23 -5.78 -16.62
CA VAL A 104 -5.02 -6.17 -15.21
C VAL A 104 -4.34 -7.54 -15.14
N SER A 105 -3.27 -7.64 -14.37
CA SER A 105 -2.53 -8.88 -14.13
C SER A 105 -2.14 -9.04 -12.66
N PHE A 106 -1.77 -10.27 -12.25
CA PHE A 106 -1.41 -10.58 -10.87
C PHE A 106 -0.11 -11.38 -10.78
N VAL A 107 0.78 -10.94 -9.90
CA VAL A 107 2.09 -11.57 -9.65
C VAL A 107 2.20 -12.01 -8.20
N HIS A 108 2.64 -13.25 -7.98
CA HIS A 108 2.91 -13.79 -6.65
C HIS A 108 4.34 -13.37 -6.25
N ALA A 109 4.45 -12.45 -5.31
CA ALA A 109 5.73 -11.97 -4.78
C ALA A 109 5.55 -11.32 -3.42
N SER A 110 6.61 -11.36 -2.60
CA SER A 110 6.71 -10.53 -1.40
C SER A 110 7.02 -9.08 -1.77
N ALA A 111 6.44 -8.12 -1.03
CA ALA A 111 6.80 -6.71 -1.16
C ALA A 111 8.26 -6.42 -0.77
N ASP A 112 8.92 -7.36 -0.06
CA ASP A 112 10.33 -7.28 0.30
C ASP A 112 11.26 -7.77 -0.83
N ASP A 113 10.74 -8.48 -1.84
CA ASP A 113 11.52 -9.06 -2.95
C ASP A 113 10.79 -8.97 -4.30
N LEU A 114 10.46 -7.76 -4.70
CA LEU A 114 9.77 -7.47 -5.96
C LEU A 114 10.63 -7.75 -7.19
N ALA A 115 11.94 -7.49 -7.09
CA ALA A 115 12.87 -7.63 -8.22
C ALA A 115 13.00 -9.08 -8.69
N SER A 116 13.08 -10.04 -7.77
CA SER A 116 13.17 -11.48 -8.10
C SER A 116 11.92 -11.99 -8.82
N ALA A 117 10.78 -11.33 -8.64
CA ALA A 117 9.53 -11.63 -9.35
C ALA A 117 9.38 -10.89 -10.69
N GLY A 118 10.42 -10.18 -11.12
CA GLY A 118 10.40 -9.41 -12.37
C GLY A 118 9.65 -8.07 -12.28
N ILE A 119 9.30 -7.62 -11.07
CA ILE A 119 8.73 -6.30 -10.86
C ILE A 119 9.86 -5.29 -10.88
N THR A 120 10.15 -4.78 -12.06
CA THR A 120 11.24 -3.85 -12.36
C THR A 120 10.75 -2.72 -13.26
N GLY A 121 11.60 -1.70 -13.45
CA GLY A 121 11.26 -0.54 -14.27
C GLY A 121 10.55 0.55 -13.46
N PHE A 122 9.90 1.45 -14.18
CA PHE A 122 9.29 2.63 -13.59
C PHE A 122 7.77 2.63 -13.77
N TYR A 123 7.06 2.92 -12.67
CA TYR A 123 5.61 2.95 -12.59
C TYR A 123 5.10 4.38 -12.42
N ASP A 124 3.93 4.66 -12.97
CA ASP A 124 3.26 5.94 -12.91
C ASP A 124 2.50 6.15 -11.59
N GLY A 125 2.40 5.13 -10.77
CA GLY A 125 1.82 5.18 -9.42
C GLY A 125 1.83 3.84 -8.72
N ILE A 126 1.88 3.89 -7.39
CA ILE A 126 1.81 2.71 -6.52
C ILE A 126 0.70 2.94 -5.49
N LEU A 127 -0.18 1.96 -5.33
CA LEU A 127 -1.09 1.86 -4.18
C LEU A 127 -0.63 0.71 -3.29
N ALA A 128 -0.54 0.97 -1.97
CA ALA A 128 -0.28 -0.05 -0.96
C ALA A 128 -1.37 0.05 0.11
N ALA A 129 -2.31 -0.89 0.12
CA ALA A 129 -3.44 -0.87 1.03
C ALA A 129 -3.27 -1.93 2.13
N TYR A 130 -3.24 -1.48 3.39
CA TYR A 130 -3.12 -2.33 4.58
C TYR A 130 -1.89 -3.26 4.57
N LEU A 131 -0.82 -2.83 3.90
CA LEU A 131 0.40 -3.61 3.70
C LEU A 131 1.50 -3.25 4.71
N LEU A 132 1.79 -1.96 4.88
CA LEU A 132 3.03 -1.48 5.53
C LEU A 132 3.19 -1.94 6.99
N ARG A 133 2.08 -2.05 7.74
CA ARG A 133 2.11 -2.55 9.13
C ARG A 133 2.50 -4.04 9.24
N ASN A 134 2.41 -4.76 8.13
CA ASN A 134 2.70 -6.20 8.08
C ASN A 134 4.14 -6.49 7.66
N LEU A 135 4.90 -5.49 7.23
CA LEU A 135 6.29 -5.64 6.79
C LEU A 135 7.24 -5.54 7.97
N ALA A 136 8.28 -6.37 7.96
CA ALA A 136 9.32 -6.36 8.99
C ALA A 136 10.16 -5.09 8.91
N GLU A 137 10.47 -4.64 7.69
CA GLU A 137 11.36 -3.52 7.40
C GLU A 137 10.66 -2.43 6.54
N PRO A 138 9.70 -1.67 7.12
CA PRO A 138 8.92 -0.69 6.36
C PRO A 138 9.76 0.36 5.64
N ASN A 139 10.91 0.76 6.21
CA ASN A 139 11.81 1.73 5.57
C ASN A 139 12.48 1.15 4.32
N ALA A 140 12.85 -0.11 4.34
CA ALA A 140 13.43 -0.78 3.17
C ALA A 140 12.38 -0.89 2.06
N ALA A 141 11.17 -1.30 2.41
CA ALA A 141 10.04 -1.39 1.48
C ALA A 141 9.71 -0.02 0.85
N LEU A 142 9.60 1.04 1.65
CA LEU A 142 9.33 2.39 1.14
C LEU A 142 10.43 2.87 0.18
N ARG A 143 11.71 2.59 0.47
CA ARG A 143 12.81 2.91 -0.46
C ARG A 143 12.70 2.11 -1.77
N ALA A 144 12.33 0.83 -1.69
CA ALA A 144 12.11 0.01 -2.88
C ALA A 144 10.93 0.54 -3.72
N PHE A 145 9.81 0.92 -3.08
CA PHE A 145 8.67 1.52 -3.76
C PHE A 145 9.04 2.86 -4.40
N HIS A 146 9.82 3.69 -3.69
CA HIS A 146 10.32 4.94 -4.23
C HIS A 146 11.17 4.73 -5.50
N ALA A 147 12.06 3.73 -5.49
CA ALA A 147 12.91 3.40 -6.64
C ALA A 147 12.12 2.93 -7.86
N LEU A 148 10.97 2.28 -7.65
CA LEU A 148 10.08 1.79 -8.73
C LEU A 148 9.19 2.88 -9.34
N LEU A 149 9.07 4.05 -8.72
CA LEU A 149 8.24 5.13 -9.25
C LEU A 149 8.98 5.97 -10.29
N LYS A 150 8.28 6.47 -11.28
CA LYS A 150 8.78 7.55 -12.15
C LYS A 150 8.94 8.85 -11.33
N PRO A 151 9.83 9.77 -11.74
CA PRO A 151 9.89 11.10 -11.15
C PRO A 151 8.50 11.78 -11.16
N GLY A 152 8.10 12.37 -10.03
CA GLY A 152 6.78 12.99 -9.82
C GLY A 152 5.62 12.01 -9.58
N ALA A 153 5.81 10.72 -9.77
CA ALA A 153 4.75 9.73 -9.60
C ALA A 153 4.35 9.52 -8.12
N PRO A 154 3.05 9.26 -7.84
CA PRO A 154 2.54 9.12 -6.50
C PRO A 154 2.71 7.71 -5.92
N LEU A 155 2.99 7.64 -4.61
CA LEU A 155 2.69 6.51 -3.73
C LEU A 155 1.49 6.87 -2.87
N ALA A 156 0.45 6.06 -2.87
CA ALA A 156 -0.64 6.14 -1.90
C ALA A 156 -0.56 4.94 -0.95
N VAL A 157 -0.40 5.19 0.34
CA VAL A 157 -0.50 4.18 1.39
C VAL A 157 -1.85 4.37 2.08
N HIS A 158 -2.73 3.35 1.96
CA HIS A 158 -4.00 3.31 2.67
C HIS A 158 -3.86 2.42 3.90
N GLU A 159 -3.86 3.02 5.10
CA GLU A 159 -3.49 2.28 6.31
C GLU A 159 -4.20 2.79 7.57
N TYR A 160 -4.35 1.90 8.54
CA TYR A 160 -4.72 2.26 9.90
C TYR A 160 -3.56 2.98 10.58
N SER A 161 -3.86 4.05 11.30
CA SER A 161 -2.89 4.77 12.13
C SER A 161 -3.63 5.41 13.31
N VAL A 162 -3.40 4.90 14.52
CA VAL A 162 -4.11 5.31 15.74
C VAL A 162 -3.16 5.70 16.88
N ALA A 163 -1.85 5.57 16.68
CA ALA A 163 -0.86 5.71 17.75
C ALA A 163 -0.85 7.10 18.40
N ASP A 164 -1.17 8.16 17.64
CA ASP A 164 -1.16 9.54 18.11
C ASP A 164 -2.41 9.94 18.92
N SER A 165 -3.43 9.09 18.99
CA SER A 165 -4.71 9.45 19.61
C SER A 165 -5.22 8.36 20.55
N ALA A 166 -5.27 8.66 21.85
CA ALA A 166 -5.88 7.76 22.85
C ALA A 166 -7.36 7.47 22.52
N ARG A 167 -8.10 8.46 21.97
CA ARG A 167 -9.48 8.28 21.53
C ARG A 167 -9.57 7.30 20.36
N SER A 168 -8.71 7.44 19.35
CA SER A 168 -8.70 6.53 18.18
C SER A 168 -8.31 5.11 18.58
N LYS A 169 -7.35 4.94 19.51
CA LYS A 169 -6.99 3.63 20.09
C LYS A 169 -8.18 3.00 20.81
N ALA A 170 -8.90 3.78 21.63
CA ALA A 170 -10.06 3.29 22.37
C ALA A 170 -11.20 2.87 21.43
N ILE A 171 -11.54 3.69 20.43
CA ILE A 171 -12.58 3.39 19.43
C ILE A 171 -12.19 2.13 18.63
N TRP A 172 -10.93 2.05 18.15
CA TRP A 172 -10.42 0.89 17.42
C TRP A 172 -10.54 -0.39 18.26
N SER A 173 -10.09 -0.34 19.54
CA SER A 173 -10.17 -1.49 20.43
C SER A 173 -11.62 -1.89 20.72
N ALA A 174 -12.52 -0.94 20.96
CA ALA A 174 -13.94 -1.22 21.18
C ALA A 174 -14.59 -1.89 19.96
N VAL A 175 -14.31 -1.40 18.74
CA VAL A 175 -14.83 -1.99 17.50
C VAL A 175 -14.23 -3.39 17.25
N CYS A 176 -12.93 -3.57 17.51
CA CYS A 176 -12.31 -4.88 17.32
C CYS A 176 -12.86 -5.92 18.32
N TRP A 177 -12.93 -5.59 19.59
CA TRP A 177 -13.38 -6.54 20.62
C TRP A 177 -14.91 -6.71 20.64
N GLY A 178 -15.67 -5.67 20.29
CA GLY A 178 -17.14 -5.72 20.25
C GLY A 178 -17.73 -6.31 18.97
N VAL A 179 -17.02 -6.19 17.85
CA VAL A 179 -17.59 -6.56 16.54
C VAL A 179 -16.65 -7.45 15.72
N ILE A 180 -15.43 -6.99 15.40
CA ILE A 180 -14.58 -7.64 14.40
C ILE A 180 -14.13 -9.03 14.86
N ILE A 181 -13.59 -9.14 16.07
CA ILE A 181 -13.08 -10.40 16.62
C ILE A 181 -14.21 -11.43 16.84
N PRO A 182 -15.35 -11.09 17.49
CA PRO A 182 -16.45 -12.02 17.61
C PRO A 182 -17.02 -12.50 16.28
N MET A 183 -17.22 -11.58 15.32
CA MET A 183 -17.74 -11.89 14.00
C MET A 183 -16.75 -12.72 13.18
N GLY A 184 -15.45 -12.41 13.30
CA GLY A 184 -14.38 -13.19 12.69
C GLY A 184 -14.35 -14.63 13.22
N LYS A 185 -14.39 -14.80 14.53
CA LYS A 185 -14.45 -16.13 15.17
C LYS A 185 -15.67 -16.93 14.71
N LEU A 186 -16.83 -16.29 14.61
CA LEU A 186 -18.07 -16.96 14.18
C LEU A 186 -17.99 -17.44 12.72
N ARG A 187 -17.33 -16.68 11.84
CA ARG A 187 -17.30 -16.96 10.40
C ARG A 187 -16.10 -17.83 9.95
N SER A 188 -14.96 -17.72 10.63
CA SER A 188 -13.72 -18.44 10.27
C SER A 188 -13.33 -19.55 11.24
N GLY A 189 -14.02 -19.67 12.39
CA GLY A 189 -13.69 -20.63 13.43
C GLY A 189 -12.50 -20.20 14.32
N SER A 190 -11.68 -19.22 13.93
CA SER A 190 -10.55 -18.69 14.69
C SER A 190 -10.66 -17.18 14.90
N ALA A 191 -10.17 -16.70 16.03
CA ALA A 191 -10.04 -15.28 16.34
C ALA A 191 -8.63 -14.73 16.07
N ASP A 192 -7.67 -15.57 15.74
CA ASP A 192 -6.24 -15.23 15.80
C ASP A 192 -5.85 -14.16 14.77
N LEU A 193 -6.32 -14.30 13.51
CA LEU A 193 -6.11 -13.29 12.47
C LEU A 193 -6.69 -11.92 12.87
N TYR A 194 -7.85 -11.89 13.52
CA TYR A 194 -8.53 -10.64 13.91
C TYR A 194 -7.90 -10.01 15.16
N LYS A 195 -7.38 -10.82 16.07
CA LYS A 195 -6.55 -10.35 17.19
C LYS A 195 -5.21 -9.79 16.69
N TYR A 196 -4.61 -10.46 15.70
CA TYR A 196 -3.43 -9.94 15.02
C TYR A 196 -3.73 -8.58 14.37
N LEU A 197 -4.82 -8.47 13.61
CA LEU A 197 -5.26 -7.20 13.03
C LEU A 197 -5.37 -6.10 14.10
N TRP A 198 -6.06 -6.37 15.21
CA TRP A 198 -6.21 -5.42 16.29
C TRP A 198 -4.86 -4.93 16.82
N ARG A 199 -3.95 -5.87 17.11
CA ARG A 199 -2.63 -5.57 17.68
C ARG A 199 -1.73 -4.86 16.67
N SER A 200 -1.64 -5.34 15.44
CA SER A 200 -0.79 -4.74 14.40
C SER A 200 -1.12 -3.27 14.12
N VAL A 201 -2.39 -2.89 14.26
CA VAL A 201 -2.81 -1.48 14.16
C VAL A 201 -2.37 -0.66 15.37
N LEU A 202 -2.40 -1.22 16.59
CA LEU A 202 -1.92 -0.53 17.79
C LEU A 202 -0.41 -0.36 17.82
N ASP A 203 0.31 -1.31 17.22
CA ASP A 203 1.78 -1.34 17.17
C ASP A 203 2.32 -0.55 15.97
N PHE A 204 1.47 -0.16 15.02
CA PHE A 204 1.88 0.60 13.84
C PHE A 204 2.12 2.09 14.17
N ASP A 205 2.92 2.74 13.31
CA ASP A 205 3.24 4.16 13.42
C ASP A 205 1.99 5.04 13.54
N GLY A 206 2.11 6.12 14.31
CA GLY A 206 1.20 7.25 14.25
C GLY A 206 1.36 8.05 12.95
N VAL A 207 0.44 8.96 12.71
CA VAL A 207 0.42 9.81 11.51
C VAL A 207 1.72 10.59 11.36
N GLU A 208 2.20 11.20 12.44
CA GLU A 208 3.44 11.99 12.44
C GLU A 208 4.67 11.11 12.17
N ALA A 209 4.78 9.97 12.88
CA ALA A 209 5.90 9.05 12.72
C ALA A 209 5.95 8.47 11.29
N PHE A 210 4.80 8.06 10.74
CA PHE A 210 4.76 7.50 9.38
C PHE A 210 5.03 8.56 8.30
N THR A 211 4.55 9.80 8.48
CA THR A 211 4.88 10.93 7.61
C THR A 211 6.39 11.20 7.60
N THR A 212 7.01 11.24 8.80
CA THR A 212 8.46 11.39 8.94
C THR A 212 9.21 10.26 8.23
N ARG A 213 8.74 9.02 8.37
CA ARG A 213 9.28 7.85 7.68
C ARG A 213 9.23 7.99 6.15
N MET A 214 8.12 8.48 5.60
CA MET A 214 8.00 8.73 4.15
C MET A 214 9.01 9.78 3.68
N HIS A 215 9.16 10.88 4.40
CA HIS A 215 10.20 11.88 4.09
C HIS A 215 11.61 11.31 4.17
N ALA A 216 11.92 10.54 5.21
CA ALA A 216 13.23 9.91 5.41
C ALA A 216 13.56 8.85 4.33
N THR A 217 12.56 8.37 3.61
CA THR A 217 12.72 7.41 2.51
C THR A 217 12.65 8.04 1.12
N GLY A 218 12.65 9.39 1.04
CA GLY A 218 12.81 10.14 -0.20
C GLY A 218 11.52 10.70 -0.80
N PHE A 219 10.36 10.46 -0.18
CA PHE A 219 9.11 11.02 -0.68
C PHE A 219 8.98 12.50 -0.35
N VAL A 220 8.48 13.27 -1.31
CA VAL A 220 8.16 14.71 -1.18
C VAL A 220 6.64 14.90 -1.27
N ASP A 221 6.17 16.13 -0.97
CA ASP A 221 4.74 16.52 -1.01
C ASP A 221 3.83 15.58 -0.20
N VAL A 222 4.33 15.08 0.93
CA VAL A 222 3.57 14.14 1.75
C VAL A 222 2.34 14.81 2.33
N LYS A 223 1.17 14.23 2.02
CA LYS A 223 -0.16 14.68 2.49
C LYS A 223 -0.87 13.52 3.16
N VAL A 224 -1.58 13.82 4.25
CA VAL A 224 -2.36 12.83 4.98
C VAL A 224 -3.83 13.24 4.97
N GLN A 225 -4.70 12.30 4.61
CA GLN A 225 -6.13 12.52 4.57
C GLN A 225 -6.85 11.34 5.22
N THR A 226 -7.82 11.63 6.08
CA THR A 226 -8.66 10.62 6.72
C THR A 226 -9.99 10.43 5.97
N PHE A 227 -10.86 9.60 6.52
CA PHE A 227 -12.16 9.23 5.95
C PHE A 227 -13.29 9.64 6.90
N PRO A 228 -14.48 9.94 6.39
CA PRO A 228 -15.62 10.31 7.22
C PRO A 228 -16.17 9.13 8.03
N GLY A 229 -16.97 9.45 9.04
CA GLY A 229 -17.65 8.46 9.88
C GLY A 229 -16.79 7.98 11.05
N TRP A 230 -17.04 6.78 11.54
CA TRP A 230 -16.37 6.23 12.73
C TRP A 230 -14.87 5.95 12.52
N GLN A 231 -14.44 5.83 11.26
CA GLN A 231 -13.04 5.61 10.87
C GLN A 231 -12.24 6.91 10.73
N GLN A 232 -12.85 8.06 11.00
CA GLN A 232 -12.16 9.35 11.02
C GLN A 232 -11.03 9.31 12.05
N HIS A 233 -9.82 9.73 11.63
CA HIS A 233 -8.58 9.64 12.44
C HIS A 233 -8.16 8.22 12.84
N ILE A 234 -8.72 7.19 12.18
CA ILE A 234 -8.35 5.78 12.37
C ILE A 234 -7.75 5.22 11.09
N VAL A 235 -8.37 5.51 9.94
CA VAL A 235 -7.88 5.12 8.61
C VAL A 235 -7.43 6.36 7.86
N HIS A 236 -6.30 6.25 7.19
CA HIS A 236 -5.68 7.36 6.48
C HIS A 236 -5.21 6.95 5.08
N THR A 237 -5.19 7.91 4.15
CA THR A 237 -4.34 7.86 2.97
C THR A 237 -3.14 8.74 3.23
N PHE A 238 -1.96 8.14 3.24
CA PHE A 238 -0.70 8.85 3.16
C PHE A 238 -0.30 8.91 1.68
N LEU A 239 -0.23 10.10 1.13
CA LEU A 239 0.13 10.33 -0.26
C LEU A 239 1.47 11.04 -0.29
N GLY A 240 2.46 10.44 -0.96
CA GLY A 240 3.76 11.06 -1.23
C GLY A 240 4.10 10.94 -2.71
N ARG A 241 5.08 11.70 -3.18
CA ARG A 241 5.56 11.63 -4.56
C ARG A 241 7.06 11.35 -4.58
N ARG A 242 7.53 10.62 -5.58
CA ARG A 242 8.95 10.65 -5.92
C ARG A 242 9.29 12.07 -6.38
N ALA A 243 10.41 12.64 -5.90
CA ALA A 243 10.86 13.94 -6.34
C ALA A 243 10.93 13.98 -7.89
N PRO A 244 10.49 15.08 -8.54
CA PRO A 244 10.76 15.27 -9.97
C PRO A 244 12.28 15.29 -10.19
N GLU A 245 12.72 14.87 -11.39
CA GLU A 245 14.11 15.10 -11.75
C GLU A 245 14.35 16.61 -11.79
N PRO A 246 15.46 17.10 -11.23
CA PRO A 246 15.81 18.49 -11.41
C PRO A 246 15.94 18.74 -12.91
N ASP A 247 15.28 19.80 -13.41
CA ASP A 247 15.46 20.26 -14.78
C ASP A 247 16.96 20.34 -15.04
N THR A 248 17.51 19.41 -15.84
CA THR A 248 18.88 19.49 -16.26
C THR A 248 18.95 20.74 -17.13
N PRO A 249 19.65 21.82 -16.70
CA PRO A 249 19.77 22.99 -17.55
C PRO A 249 20.33 22.52 -18.88
N PRO A 250 19.81 23.02 -20.03
CA PRO A 250 20.36 22.64 -21.31
C PRO A 250 21.86 22.86 -21.26
N LEU A 251 22.64 21.83 -21.59
CA LEU A 251 24.09 21.94 -21.72
C LEU A 251 24.35 23.13 -22.65
N GLY A 252 24.65 24.26 -22.04
CA GLY A 252 25.06 25.46 -22.76
C GLY A 252 26.31 25.10 -23.53
N LEU A 253 26.16 24.86 -24.82
CA LEU A 253 27.27 24.86 -25.78
C LEU A 253 27.87 26.27 -25.71
N ASN A 254 28.84 26.43 -24.79
CA ASN A 254 29.75 27.55 -24.81
C ASN A 254 30.66 27.35 -26.04
N LEU A 255 30.11 27.68 -27.19
CA LEU A 255 30.95 27.93 -28.36
C LEU A 255 31.69 29.24 -28.05
N THR A 256 32.86 29.10 -27.41
CA THR A 256 33.87 30.17 -27.40
C THR A 256 34.15 30.57 -28.84
N LYS A 257 33.65 31.74 -29.23
CA LYS A 257 34.11 32.43 -30.43
C LYS A 257 35.64 32.57 -30.32
N VAL A 258 36.33 31.81 -31.14
CA VAL A 258 37.74 32.05 -31.41
C VAL A 258 37.73 33.25 -32.37
N ASP A 259 38.16 34.41 -31.85
CA ASP A 259 38.42 35.57 -32.70
C ASP A 259 39.60 35.22 -33.61
N PRO A 260 39.53 35.57 -34.93
CA PRO A 260 40.66 35.35 -35.82
C PRO A 260 41.80 36.31 -35.50
N PRO A 261 43.08 35.94 -35.75
CA PRO A 261 44.23 36.79 -35.50
C PRO A 261 44.18 38.01 -36.39
N SER A 262 44.41 39.16 -35.82
CA SER A 262 44.58 40.44 -36.51
C SER A 262 46.00 40.46 -37.10
N ASP A 263 46.13 40.70 -38.44
CA ASP A 263 47.34 41.11 -39.08
C ASP A 263 47.64 42.60 -38.83
#